data_62598eafd66edd9ba99704f313d7d03e
#
_entry.id   62598eafd66edd9ba99704f313d7d03e
#
_cell.length_a   1.000
_cell.length_b   1.000
_cell.length_c   1.000
_cell.angle_alpha   90.00
_cell.angle_beta   90.00
_cell.angle_gamma   90.00
#
_symmetry.space_group_name_H-M   'P 1'
#
loop_
_entity.id
_entity.type
_entity.pdbx_description
1 polymer ?
#
loop_
_entity_poly.entity_id
_entity_poly.type
_entity_poly.pdbx_seq_one_letter_code
_entity_poly.pdbx_strand_id
1 'polypeptide(L)'
;MIVARRYVIGGRVQRVGFRYFTEAAAAREGVLGWVRNMPDGRVEVVAEGDAEAVERFERSLRHGPPHARVERVDVDDMVPTGRETGFIIK
;
A
#
# COMPACT_ATOMS: atom_id res chain seq x y z
N MET A 1 5.54 -17.36 4.83
CA MET A 1 4.05 -17.44 4.76
C MET A 1 3.55 -16.26 3.94
N ILE A 2 2.72 -16.55 2.95
CA ILE A 2 2.16 -15.51 2.10
C ILE A 2 0.90 -14.95 2.73
N VAL A 3 0.81 -13.64 2.82
CA VAL A 3 -0.37 -12.92 3.32
C VAL A 3 -0.84 -11.91 2.29
N ALA A 4 -2.08 -11.46 2.41
CA ALA A 4 -2.62 -10.37 1.61
C ALA A 4 -3.36 -9.42 2.54
N ARG A 5 -3.22 -8.11 2.30
CA ARG A 5 -3.85 -7.07 3.10
C ARG A 5 -4.36 -5.95 2.20
N ARG A 6 -5.47 -5.37 2.62
CA ARG A 6 -6.00 -4.16 2.01
C ARG A 6 -5.87 -3.01 2.99
N TYR A 7 -5.37 -1.89 2.51
CA TYR A 7 -5.19 -0.67 3.30
C TYR A 7 -6.06 0.43 2.71
N VAL A 8 -6.70 1.18 3.57
CA VAL A 8 -7.35 2.43 3.20
C VAL A 8 -6.73 3.53 4.04
N ILE A 9 -6.08 4.47 3.39
CA ILE A 9 -5.23 5.47 4.03
C ILE A 9 -5.87 6.84 3.89
N GLY A 10 -6.08 7.50 5.00
CA GLY A 10 -6.68 8.83 5.05
C GLY A 10 -5.73 9.88 5.58
N GLY A 11 -6.05 11.13 5.27
CA GLY A 11 -5.26 12.28 5.62
C GLY A 11 -4.86 13.05 4.36
N ARG A 12 -3.70 13.71 4.39
CA ARG A 12 -3.15 14.39 3.23
C ARG A 12 -2.31 13.39 2.44
N VAL A 13 -2.98 12.63 1.58
CA VAL A 13 -2.36 11.48 0.91
C VAL A 13 -2.48 11.49 -0.60
N GLN A 14 -3.27 12.41 -1.18
CA GLN A 14 -3.33 12.60 -2.62
C GLN A 14 -2.54 13.84 -3.02
N ARG A 15 -2.01 13.85 -4.26
CA ARG A 15 -1.21 14.95 -4.82
C ARG A 15 0.10 15.20 -4.07
N VAL A 16 0.59 14.20 -3.38
CA VAL A 16 1.84 14.26 -2.62
C VAL A 16 2.84 13.17 -3.04
N GLY A 17 2.56 12.50 -4.16
CA GLY A 17 3.42 11.42 -4.66
C GLY A 17 3.23 10.09 -3.93
N PHE A 18 2.11 9.91 -3.24
CA PHE A 18 1.88 8.72 -2.41
C PHE A 18 1.87 7.42 -3.24
N ARG A 19 1.25 7.44 -4.42
CA ARG A 19 1.19 6.24 -5.27
C ARG A 19 2.57 5.80 -5.74
N TYR A 20 3.42 6.74 -6.14
CA TYR A 20 4.80 6.44 -6.53
C TYR A 20 5.65 5.98 -5.35
N PHE A 21 5.47 6.60 -4.19
CA PHE A 21 6.12 6.19 -2.96
C PHE A 21 5.76 4.74 -2.61
N THR A 22 4.48 4.39 -2.74
CA THR A 22 3.98 3.04 -2.45
C THR A 22 4.55 2.02 -3.43
N GLU A 23 4.59 2.35 -4.72
CA GLU A 23 5.19 1.48 -5.74
C GLU A 23 6.66 1.22 -5.43
N ALA A 24 7.41 2.24 -5.07
CA ALA A 24 8.82 2.09 -4.74
C ALA A 24 9.02 1.22 -3.49
N ALA A 25 8.18 1.40 -2.48
CA ALA A 25 8.21 0.55 -1.28
C ALA A 25 7.90 -0.90 -1.61
N ALA A 26 6.92 -1.14 -2.47
CA ALA A 26 6.56 -2.49 -2.91
C ALA A 26 7.72 -3.15 -3.66
N ALA A 27 8.37 -2.42 -4.56
CA ALA A 27 9.52 -2.93 -5.30
C ALA A 27 10.66 -3.32 -4.35
N ARG A 28 10.94 -2.47 -3.37
CA ARG A 28 12.01 -2.71 -2.40
C ARG A 28 11.76 -3.97 -1.57
N GLU A 29 10.50 -4.20 -1.19
CA GLU A 29 10.14 -5.33 -0.34
C GLU A 29 9.69 -6.57 -1.11
N GLY A 30 9.58 -6.51 -2.42
CA GLY A 30 9.10 -7.63 -3.21
C GLY A 30 7.59 -7.89 -3.03
N VAL A 31 6.83 -6.85 -2.71
CA VAL A 31 5.38 -6.96 -2.50
C VAL A 31 4.65 -6.75 -3.83
N LEU A 32 3.63 -7.55 -4.07
CA LEU A 32 2.80 -7.50 -5.27
C LEU A 32 1.46 -6.87 -4.93
N GLY A 33 0.77 -6.33 -5.93
CA GLY A 33 -0.55 -5.73 -5.74
C GLY A 33 -0.74 -4.45 -6.51
N TRP A 34 -1.40 -3.46 -5.89
CA TRP A 34 -1.72 -2.21 -6.56
C TRP A 34 -2.05 -1.10 -5.56
N VAL A 35 -2.01 0.13 -6.06
CA VAL A 35 -2.39 1.34 -5.31
C VAL A 35 -3.22 2.25 -6.21
N ARG A 36 -4.25 2.87 -5.65
CA ARG A 36 -5.08 3.84 -6.36
C ARG A 36 -5.56 4.97 -5.45
N ASN A 37 -5.80 6.12 -6.04
CA ASN A 37 -6.52 7.19 -5.36
C ASN A 37 -8.01 6.86 -5.38
N MET A 38 -8.68 7.06 -4.24
CA MET A 38 -10.12 6.92 -4.14
C MET A 38 -10.80 8.27 -4.42
N PRO A 39 -12.04 8.26 -4.91
CA PRO A 39 -12.76 9.52 -5.19
C PRO A 39 -12.95 10.42 -3.98
N ASP A 40 -12.96 9.84 -2.77
CA ASP A 40 -13.19 10.58 -1.54
C ASP A 40 -11.91 11.19 -0.93
N GLY A 41 -10.78 11.08 -1.62
CA GLY A 41 -9.51 11.65 -1.16
C GLY A 41 -8.58 10.69 -0.45
N ARG A 42 -9.03 9.47 -0.16
CA ARG A 42 -8.19 8.44 0.45
C ARG A 42 -7.39 7.69 -0.61
N VAL A 43 -6.44 6.89 -0.15
CA VAL A 43 -5.63 6.01 -1.00
C VAL A 43 -5.91 4.58 -0.59
N GLU A 44 -6.18 3.73 -1.57
CA GLU A 44 -6.40 2.30 -1.36
C GLU A 44 -5.20 1.52 -1.88
N VAL A 45 -4.73 0.56 -1.08
CA VAL A 45 -3.61 -0.31 -1.43
C VAL A 45 -4.01 -1.76 -1.17
N VAL A 46 -3.70 -2.63 -2.11
CA VAL A 46 -3.78 -4.08 -1.91
C VAL A 46 -2.36 -4.62 -2.05
N ALA A 47 -1.92 -5.39 -1.06
CA ALA A 47 -0.57 -5.91 -1.00
C ALA A 47 -0.59 -7.40 -0.71
N GLU A 48 0.20 -8.16 -1.44
CA GLU A 48 0.34 -9.59 -1.27
C GLU A 48 1.83 -9.94 -1.31
N GLY A 49 2.28 -10.78 -0.37
CA GLY A 49 3.66 -11.19 -0.32
C GLY A 49 3.98 -11.92 0.97
N ASP A 50 5.25 -12.15 1.20
CA ASP A 50 5.71 -12.76 2.46
C ASP A 50 5.33 -11.86 3.63
N ALA A 51 4.90 -12.48 4.73
CA ALA A 51 4.36 -11.75 5.88
C ALA A 51 5.31 -10.67 6.40
N GLU A 52 6.61 -10.99 6.52
CA GLU A 52 7.59 -10.02 7.01
C GLU A 52 7.77 -8.86 6.04
N ALA A 53 7.78 -9.14 4.73
CA ALA A 53 7.89 -8.11 3.71
C ALA A 53 6.66 -7.19 3.72
N VAL A 54 5.46 -7.75 3.84
CA VAL A 54 4.23 -6.97 3.93
C VAL A 54 4.23 -6.10 5.19
N GLU A 55 4.76 -6.58 6.31
CA GLU A 55 4.87 -5.77 7.53
C GLU A 55 5.82 -4.58 7.35
N ARG A 56 6.97 -4.78 6.71
CA ARG A 56 7.89 -3.66 6.40
C ARG A 56 7.25 -2.68 5.44
N PHE A 57 6.55 -3.19 4.44
CA PHE A 57 5.79 -2.37 3.50
C PHE A 57 4.74 -1.53 4.23
N GLU A 58 3.99 -2.14 5.14
CA GLU A 58 2.99 -1.42 5.93
C GLU A 58 3.61 -0.29 6.75
N ARG A 59 4.76 -0.51 7.36
CA ARG A 59 5.45 0.57 8.11
C ARG A 59 5.78 1.75 7.20
N SER A 60 6.18 1.47 5.96
CA SER A 60 6.43 2.54 4.97
C SER A 60 5.15 3.31 4.66
N LEU A 61 4.02 2.61 4.48
CA LEU A 61 2.73 3.26 4.22
C LEU A 61 2.32 4.18 5.38
N ARG A 62 2.52 3.73 6.62
CA ARG A 62 2.16 4.52 7.80
C ARG A 62 3.00 5.77 7.93
N HIS A 63 4.24 5.72 7.48
CA HIS A 63 5.12 6.89 7.45
C HIS A 63 4.74 7.84 6.31
N GLY A 64 4.57 7.32 5.11
CA GLY A 64 4.25 8.09 3.92
C GLY A 64 5.43 8.89 3.37
N PRO A 65 5.26 9.51 2.19
CA PRO A 65 6.27 10.39 1.61
C PRO A 65 6.36 11.73 2.36
N PRO A 66 7.42 12.53 2.14
CA PRO A 66 7.70 13.74 2.94
C PRO A 66 6.56 14.76 3.02
N HIS A 67 5.79 14.92 1.94
CA HIS A 67 4.71 15.92 1.91
C HIS A 67 3.35 15.35 2.31
N ALA A 68 3.29 14.05 2.61
CA ALA A 68 2.07 13.41 3.06
C ALA A 68 1.86 13.60 4.56
N ARG A 69 0.61 13.50 4.96
CA ARG A 69 0.24 13.43 6.37
C ARG A 69 -0.74 12.26 6.51
N VAL A 70 -0.22 11.14 6.98
CA VAL A 70 -1.03 9.95 7.21
C VAL A 70 -1.71 10.09 8.56
N GLU A 71 -3.04 10.22 8.54
CA GLU A 71 -3.82 10.40 9.75
C GLU A 71 -4.54 9.13 10.18
N ARG A 72 -4.83 8.25 9.22
CA ARG A 72 -5.54 7.01 9.50
C ARG A 72 -5.14 5.94 8.49
N VAL A 73 -4.94 4.72 9.00
CA VAL A 73 -4.71 3.54 8.16
C VAL A 73 -5.65 2.44 8.64
N ASP A 74 -6.61 2.09 7.82
CA ASP A 74 -7.49 0.94 8.07
C ASP A 74 -6.90 -0.27 7.34
N VAL A 75 -6.77 -1.38 8.05
CA VAL A 75 -6.15 -2.59 7.52
C VAL A 75 -7.14 -3.75 7.62
N ASP A 76 -7.35 -4.42 6.48
CA ASP A 76 -8.15 -5.64 6.42
C ASP A 76 -7.30 -6.78 5.88
N ASP A 77 -7.36 -7.93 6.54
CA ASP A 77 -6.74 -9.14 6.02
C ASP A 77 -7.57 -9.68 4.86
N MET A 78 -6.89 -10.17 3.84
CA MET A 78 -7.51 -10.78 2.66
C MET A 78 -6.92 -12.16 2.44
N VAL A 79 -7.63 -12.97 1.67
CA VAL A 79 -7.10 -14.26 1.22
C VAL A 79 -6.14 -14.00 0.06
N PRO A 80 -4.90 -14.49 0.12
CA PRO A 80 -3.97 -14.37 -1.01
C PRO A 80 -4.53 -15.06 -2.24
N THR A 81 -4.45 -14.39 -3.39
CA THR A 81 -4.97 -14.93 -4.65
C THR A 81 -3.92 -15.65 -5.48
N GLY A 82 -2.65 -15.30 -5.30
CA GLY A 82 -1.57 -15.76 -6.16
C GLY A 82 -1.62 -15.23 -7.58
N ARG A 83 -2.50 -14.27 -7.86
CA ARG A 83 -2.72 -13.74 -9.22
C ARG A 83 -1.93 -12.47 -9.51
N GLU A 84 -1.46 -11.80 -8.49
CA GLU A 84 -0.69 -10.58 -8.68
C GLU A 84 0.68 -10.93 -9.26
N THR A 85 1.10 -10.17 -10.28
CA THR A 85 2.37 -10.43 -10.99
C THR A 85 3.35 -9.27 -10.87
N GLY A 86 2.94 -8.18 -10.24
CA GLY A 86 3.76 -7.00 -10.03
C GLY A 86 3.04 -6.03 -9.13
N PHE A 87 3.53 -4.81 -9.04
CA PHE A 87 2.85 -3.76 -8.29
C PHE A 87 2.46 -2.65 -9.26
N ILE A 88 1.17 -2.33 -9.30
CA ILE A 88 0.59 -1.46 -10.32
C ILE A 88 0.03 -0.19 -9.67
N ILE A 89 0.30 0.96 -10.29
CA ILE A 89 -0.38 2.22 -9.99
C ILE A 89 -1.61 2.29 -10.87
N LYS A 90 -2.76 2.37 -10.25
CA LYS A 90 -4.04 2.52 -10.96
C LYS A 90 -4.49 3.96 -11.04
#